data_26ac7cf0d78876cb66d1551b18a4968e
#
_entry.id   26ac7cf0d78876cb66d1551b18a4968e
#
_cell.length_a   1.000
_cell.length_b   1.000
_cell.length_c   1.000
_cell.angle_alpha   90.00
_cell.angle_beta   90.00
_cell.angle_gamma   90.00
#
_symmetry.space_group_name_H-M   'P 1'
#
loop_
_entity.id
_entity.type
_entity.pdbx_description
1 polymer ?
#
loop_
_entity_poly.entity_id
_entity_poly.type
_entity_poly.pdbx_seq_one_letter_code
_entity_poly.pdbx_strand_id
1 'polypeptide(L)'
;MISRFVDESMMAAIAREYRKGRLLFIGSTDLDAQRANIWNIGVIADSGHPGALDLIRKILRASSAVPGVFQPVLIDVELNGKAYQELHVDGGAIAQMFLYPPNIDIREIAHENRVAYLIRNAREDPEWADVEPRTLGIAGRAISTMIHSSGENDLLRIYFTSRSEDIDFNLAYIGKDFSAPHSDEFDTAFMKALFDYAYQQGRQGYQWKKVPPLLVGLHH
;
A
#
# COMPACT_ATOMS: atom_id res chain seq x y z
N MET A 1 -8.57 -16.68 6.52
CA MET A 1 -9.07 -15.42 7.11
C MET A 1 -9.69 -14.50 6.07
N ILE A 2 -9.04 -14.19 4.96
CA ILE A 2 -9.57 -13.30 3.89
C ILE A 2 -10.94 -13.75 3.38
N SER A 3 -11.15 -15.05 3.13
CA SER A 3 -12.41 -15.60 2.64
C SER A 3 -13.62 -15.39 3.56
N ARG A 4 -13.40 -15.06 4.82
CA ARG A 4 -14.47 -14.72 5.76
C ARG A 4 -15.04 -13.32 5.53
N PHE A 5 -14.22 -12.41 5.01
CA PHE A 5 -14.59 -11.00 4.82
C PHE A 5 -14.80 -10.67 3.34
N VAL A 6 -14.10 -11.36 2.45
CA VAL A 6 -14.17 -11.16 1.00
C VAL A 6 -14.99 -12.30 0.41
N ASP A 7 -16.28 -12.08 0.32
CA ASP A 7 -17.28 -12.99 -0.20
C ASP A 7 -17.98 -12.42 -1.45
N GLU A 8 -18.93 -13.15 -2.00
CA GLU A 8 -19.72 -12.71 -3.16
C GLU A 8 -20.49 -11.42 -2.89
N SER A 9 -20.98 -11.21 -1.66
CA SER A 9 -21.69 -10.00 -1.26
C SER A 9 -20.79 -8.77 -1.33
N MET A 10 -19.57 -8.87 -0.81
CA MET A 10 -18.56 -7.80 -0.91
C MET A 10 -18.16 -7.58 -2.38
N MET A 11 -17.90 -8.62 -3.15
CA MET A 11 -17.58 -8.50 -4.58
C MET A 11 -18.71 -7.78 -5.34
N ALA A 12 -19.97 -8.15 -5.11
CA ALA A 12 -21.12 -7.47 -5.70
C ALA A 12 -21.24 -6.00 -5.27
N ALA A 13 -20.85 -5.68 -4.02
CA ALA A 13 -20.83 -4.30 -3.54
C ALA A 13 -19.74 -3.49 -4.25
N ILE A 14 -18.54 -4.03 -4.43
CA ILE A 14 -17.44 -3.40 -5.18
C ILE A 14 -17.87 -3.14 -6.64
N ALA A 15 -18.47 -4.13 -7.31
CA ALA A 15 -18.97 -3.98 -8.67
C ALA A 15 -20.02 -2.86 -8.79
N ARG A 16 -20.93 -2.75 -7.83
CA ARG A 16 -21.92 -1.66 -7.81
C ARG A 16 -21.27 -0.28 -7.66
N GLU A 17 -20.26 -0.15 -6.82
CA GLU A 17 -19.56 1.14 -6.62
C GLU A 17 -18.68 1.46 -7.83
N TYR A 18 -18.08 0.47 -8.45
CA TYR A 18 -17.32 0.62 -9.69
C TYR A 18 -18.19 1.21 -10.83
N ARG A 19 -19.41 0.70 -11.02
CA ARG A 19 -20.38 1.23 -12.01
C ARG A 19 -20.80 2.66 -11.74
N LYS A 20 -20.61 3.18 -10.51
CA LYS A 20 -20.83 4.59 -10.14
C LYS A 20 -19.59 5.46 -10.34
N GLY A 21 -18.51 4.91 -10.92
CA GLY A 21 -17.25 5.61 -11.16
C GLY A 21 -16.24 5.54 -10.03
N ARG A 22 -16.48 4.78 -8.95
CA ARG A 22 -15.47 4.54 -7.91
C ARG A 22 -14.42 3.54 -8.40
N LEU A 23 -13.17 3.83 -8.16
CA LEU A 23 -12.05 2.96 -8.51
C LEU A 23 -11.41 2.41 -7.24
N LEU A 24 -11.06 1.13 -7.26
CA LEU A 24 -10.30 0.48 -6.21
C LEU A 24 -9.09 -0.22 -6.84
N PHE A 25 -7.91 0.26 -6.50
CA PHE A 25 -6.65 -0.30 -6.95
C PHE A 25 -5.89 -0.96 -5.81
N ILE A 26 -5.29 -2.12 -6.08
CA ILE A 26 -4.41 -2.83 -5.14
C ILE A 26 -3.11 -3.12 -5.85
N GLY A 27 -1.98 -2.81 -5.18
CA GLY A 27 -0.63 -3.08 -5.67
C GLY A 27 -0.12 -4.45 -5.22
N SER A 28 0.61 -5.14 -6.09
CA SER A 28 1.49 -6.26 -5.75
C SER A 28 2.77 -6.17 -6.57
N THR A 29 3.82 -6.86 -6.14
CA THR A 29 5.09 -6.96 -6.87
C THR A 29 5.18 -8.31 -7.54
N ASP A 30 5.31 -8.32 -8.86
CA ASP A 30 5.67 -9.50 -9.66
C ASP A 30 7.18 -9.66 -9.60
N LEU A 31 7.66 -10.71 -8.92
CA LEU A 31 9.09 -10.98 -8.77
C LEU A 31 9.71 -11.55 -10.04
N ASP A 32 8.95 -12.27 -10.86
CA ASP A 32 9.46 -12.85 -12.11
C ASP A 32 9.77 -11.74 -13.14
N ALA A 33 8.90 -10.74 -13.23
CA ALA A 33 9.06 -9.61 -14.15
C ALA A 33 9.72 -8.38 -13.51
N GLN A 34 10.00 -8.40 -12.19
CA GLN A 34 10.58 -7.28 -11.43
C GLN A 34 9.80 -5.97 -11.61
N ARG A 35 8.48 -6.05 -11.54
CA ARG A 35 7.58 -4.90 -11.76
C ARG A 35 6.46 -4.82 -10.73
N ALA A 36 5.97 -3.60 -10.52
CA ALA A 36 4.73 -3.37 -9.79
C ALA A 36 3.52 -3.71 -10.67
N ASN A 37 2.58 -4.49 -10.15
CA ASN A 37 1.28 -4.71 -10.74
C ASN A 37 0.21 -3.96 -9.95
N ILE A 38 -0.58 -3.13 -10.63
CA ILE A 38 -1.71 -2.40 -10.05
C ILE A 38 -3.00 -3.01 -10.58
N TRP A 39 -3.73 -3.66 -9.71
CA TRP A 39 -4.95 -4.39 -10.03
C TRP A 39 -6.18 -3.50 -9.86
N ASN A 40 -6.99 -3.35 -10.90
CA ASN A 40 -8.29 -2.70 -10.79
C ASN A 40 -9.34 -3.71 -10.29
N ILE A 41 -9.61 -3.69 -9.00
CA ILE A 41 -10.52 -4.63 -8.34
C ILE A 41 -11.96 -4.42 -8.79
N GLY A 42 -12.33 -3.19 -9.13
CA GLY A 42 -13.67 -2.88 -9.67
C GLY A 42 -13.94 -3.60 -11.00
N VAL A 43 -12.98 -3.56 -11.92
CA VAL A 43 -13.07 -4.27 -13.21
C VAL A 43 -13.19 -5.78 -12.99
N ILE A 44 -12.38 -6.35 -12.10
CA ILE A 44 -12.41 -7.78 -11.82
C ILE A 44 -13.75 -8.18 -11.21
N ALA A 45 -14.25 -7.41 -10.25
CA ALA A 45 -15.53 -7.67 -9.59
C ALA A 45 -16.73 -7.56 -10.55
N ASP A 46 -16.66 -6.67 -11.55
CA ASP A 46 -17.73 -6.43 -12.53
C ASP A 46 -17.63 -7.32 -13.76
N SER A 47 -16.58 -8.12 -13.89
CA SER A 47 -16.31 -8.95 -15.08
C SER A 47 -17.33 -10.09 -15.30
N GLY A 48 -18.05 -10.51 -14.26
CA GLY A 48 -18.90 -11.71 -14.32
C GLY A 48 -18.14 -13.04 -14.43
N HIS A 49 -16.80 -13.01 -14.39
CA HIS A 49 -15.99 -14.22 -14.52
C HIS A 49 -16.09 -15.09 -13.26
N PRO A 50 -16.30 -16.41 -13.38
CA PRO A 50 -16.48 -17.31 -12.24
C PRO A 50 -15.27 -17.36 -11.29
N GLY A 51 -14.07 -17.09 -11.81
CA GLY A 51 -12.83 -17.01 -11.00
C GLY A 51 -12.56 -15.64 -10.37
N ALA A 52 -13.42 -14.62 -10.57
CA ALA A 52 -13.16 -13.25 -10.11
C ALA A 52 -12.95 -13.13 -8.60
N LEU A 53 -13.80 -13.81 -7.82
CA LEU A 53 -13.70 -13.79 -6.37
C LEU A 53 -12.40 -14.43 -5.85
N ASP A 54 -11.99 -15.53 -6.46
CA ASP A 54 -10.73 -16.19 -6.08
C ASP A 54 -9.52 -15.33 -6.46
N LEU A 55 -9.55 -14.71 -7.63
CA LEU A 55 -8.51 -13.78 -8.06
C LEU A 55 -8.40 -12.57 -7.10
N ILE A 56 -9.52 -11.96 -6.70
CA ILE A 56 -9.51 -10.85 -5.72
C ILE A 56 -8.87 -11.30 -4.40
N ARG A 57 -9.21 -12.51 -3.92
CA ARG A 57 -8.60 -13.08 -2.71
C ARG A 57 -7.09 -13.34 -2.87
N LYS A 58 -6.66 -13.84 -4.02
CA LYS A 58 -5.23 -14.03 -4.34
C LYS A 58 -4.49 -12.69 -4.36
N ILE A 59 -5.05 -11.65 -5.00
CA ILE A 59 -4.47 -10.30 -5.06
C ILE A 59 -4.31 -9.71 -3.65
N LEU A 60 -5.34 -9.80 -2.80
CA LEU A 60 -5.26 -9.32 -1.41
C LEU A 60 -4.19 -10.04 -0.59
N ARG A 61 -4.05 -11.36 -0.79
CA ARG A 61 -2.97 -12.13 -0.15
C ARG A 61 -1.60 -11.70 -0.67
N ALA A 62 -1.45 -11.54 -1.98
CA ALA A 62 -0.22 -11.10 -2.62
C ALA A 62 0.19 -9.70 -2.11
N SER A 63 -0.76 -8.76 -2.09
CA SER A 63 -0.54 -7.39 -1.62
C SER A 63 -0.16 -7.27 -0.13
N SER A 64 -0.34 -8.33 0.65
CA SER A 64 0.05 -8.40 2.07
C SER A 64 1.15 -9.44 2.33
N ALA A 65 1.73 -10.03 1.30
CA ALA A 65 2.77 -11.05 1.41
C ALA A 65 4.16 -10.42 1.55
N VAL A 66 4.45 -9.82 2.71
CA VAL A 66 5.74 -9.18 3.02
C VAL A 66 6.87 -10.19 2.84
N PRO A 67 7.88 -9.89 1.99
CA PRO A 67 9.01 -10.78 1.77
C PRO A 67 9.75 -11.14 3.05
N GLY A 68 10.01 -12.42 3.25
CA GLY A 68 10.67 -12.93 4.47
C GLY A 68 9.73 -13.20 5.64
N VAL A 69 8.50 -12.66 5.63
CA VAL A 69 7.49 -12.86 6.69
C VAL A 69 6.38 -13.80 6.23
N PHE A 70 5.88 -13.61 5.02
CA PHE A 70 4.81 -14.43 4.44
C PHE A 70 5.25 -15.13 3.17
N GLN A 71 4.57 -16.23 2.86
CA GLN A 71 4.80 -16.93 1.60
C GLN A 71 4.27 -16.12 0.42
N PRO A 72 5.00 -16.06 -0.70
CA PRO A 72 4.55 -15.43 -1.93
C PRO A 72 3.31 -16.14 -2.48
N VAL A 73 2.60 -15.47 -3.38
CA VAL A 73 1.37 -15.97 -3.98
C VAL A 73 1.57 -16.19 -5.48
N LEU A 74 1.26 -17.39 -5.95
CA LEU A 74 1.22 -17.69 -7.38
C LEU A 74 -0.13 -17.24 -7.96
N ILE A 75 -0.05 -16.40 -8.99
CA ILE A 75 -1.21 -15.94 -9.77
C ILE A 75 -1.12 -16.55 -11.17
N ASP A 76 -2.19 -17.23 -11.56
CA ASP A 76 -2.28 -17.83 -12.88
C ASP A 76 -2.57 -16.72 -13.92
N VAL A 77 -1.77 -16.67 -14.98
CA VAL A 77 -1.90 -15.72 -16.07
C VAL A 77 -1.82 -16.46 -17.41
N GLU A 78 -2.44 -15.89 -18.44
CA GLU A 78 -2.34 -16.39 -19.80
C GLU A 78 -1.72 -15.33 -20.71
N LEU A 79 -0.70 -15.73 -21.46
CA LEU A 79 -0.07 -14.89 -22.46
C LEU A 79 0.06 -15.67 -23.77
N ASN A 80 -0.52 -15.12 -24.86
CA ASN A 80 -0.50 -15.72 -26.18
C ASN A 80 -1.02 -17.18 -26.20
N GLY A 81 -2.08 -17.47 -25.43
CA GLY A 81 -2.69 -18.80 -25.32
C GLY A 81 -1.88 -19.82 -24.52
N LYS A 82 -0.85 -19.38 -23.81
CA LYS A 82 -0.08 -20.23 -22.90
C LYS A 82 -0.31 -19.80 -21.44
N ALA A 83 -0.57 -20.79 -20.59
CA ALA A 83 -0.69 -20.57 -19.16
C ALA A 83 0.68 -20.46 -18.50
N TYR A 84 0.80 -19.48 -17.60
CA TYR A 84 1.96 -19.22 -16.75
C TYR A 84 1.50 -18.99 -15.32
N GLN A 85 2.47 -19.00 -14.40
CA GLN A 85 2.25 -18.57 -13.02
C GLN A 85 3.26 -17.47 -12.70
N GLU A 86 2.77 -16.33 -12.25
CA GLU A 86 3.60 -15.22 -11.78
C GLU A 86 3.71 -15.29 -10.26
N LEU A 87 4.91 -15.06 -9.73
CA LEU A 87 5.21 -15.07 -8.30
C LEU A 87 5.05 -13.66 -7.72
N HIS A 88 3.98 -13.45 -6.96
CA HIS A 88 3.66 -12.15 -6.36
C HIS A 88 3.96 -12.07 -4.87
N VAL A 89 4.47 -10.92 -4.46
CA VAL A 89 4.67 -10.49 -3.06
C VAL A 89 4.03 -9.13 -2.83
N ASP A 90 4.16 -8.61 -1.60
CA ASP A 90 3.67 -7.29 -1.18
C ASP A 90 4.06 -6.19 -2.17
N GLY A 91 3.12 -5.30 -2.45
CA GLY A 91 3.36 -4.15 -3.34
C GLY A 91 4.45 -3.22 -2.83
N GLY A 92 4.60 -3.12 -1.51
CA GLY A 92 5.62 -2.33 -0.84
C GLY A 92 7.06 -2.76 -1.11
N ALA A 93 7.28 -3.94 -1.72
CA ALA A 93 8.61 -4.34 -2.16
C ALA A 93 9.16 -3.46 -3.30
N ILE A 94 8.30 -2.87 -4.13
CA ILE A 94 8.68 -1.91 -5.19
C ILE A 94 8.08 -0.53 -4.93
N ALA A 95 6.78 -0.44 -4.59
CA ALA A 95 6.08 0.82 -4.36
C ALA A 95 5.13 0.67 -3.17
N GLN A 96 5.42 1.37 -2.07
CA GLN A 96 4.56 1.37 -0.88
C GLN A 96 3.28 2.17 -1.10
N MET A 97 3.36 3.20 -1.93
CA MET A 97 2.24 4.10 -2.22
C MET A 97 2.23 4.50 -3.69
N PHE A 98 1.03 4.67 -4.21
CA PHE A 98 0.79 5.30 -5.51
C PHE A 98 -0.49 6.14 -5.42
N LEU A 99 -0.56 7.21 -6.19
CA LEU A 99 -1.74 8.07 -6.21
C LEU A 99 -2.79 7.51 -7.17
N TYR A 100 -2.36 7.14 -8.35
CA TYR A 100 -3.14 6.47 -9.40
C TYR A 100 -2.20 5.72 -10.36
N PRO A 101 -2.70 4.72 -11.11
CA PRO A 101 -1.90 4.03 -12.12
C PRO A 101 -1.35 4.98 -13.19
N PRO A 102 -0.13 4.76 -13.71
CA PRO A 102 0.51 5.67 -14.67
C PRO A 102 -0.24 5.86 -15.99
N ASN A 103 -1.13 4.93 -16.33
CA ASN A 103 -1.94 4.97 -17.55
C ASN A 103 -3.28 5.71 -17.38
N ILE A 104 -3.53 6.29 -16.21
CA ILE A 104 -4.73 7.09 -15.94
C ILE A 104 -4.36 8.56 -15.98
N ASP A 105 -5.02 9.34 -16.84
CA ASP A 105 -5.00 10.80 -16.74
C ASP A 105 -6.05 11.24 -15.71
N ILE A 106 -5.56 11.72 -14.56
CA ILE A 106 -6.43 12.15 -13.46
C ILE A 106 -7.34 13.31 -13.86
N ARG A 107 -6.97 14.10 -14.87
CA ARG A 107 -7.75 15.24 -15.37
C ARG A 107 -8.99 14.80 -16.12
N GLU A 108 -8.99 13.59 -16.68
CA GLU A 108 -10.17 13.01 -17.34
C GLU A 108 -11.18 12.47 -16.33
N ILE A 109 -10.72 12.10 -15.13
CA ILE A 109 -11.56 11.48 -14.08
C ILE A 109 -12.06 12.51 -13.08
N ALA A 110 -11.23 13.48 -12.72
CA ALA A 110 -11.51 14.48 -11.70
C ALA A 110 -11.22 15.89 -12.25
N HIS A 111 -12.27 16.63 -12.57
CA HIS A 111 -12.16 17.92 -13.24
C HIS A 111 -11.86 19.10 -12.31
N GLU A 112 -12.40 19.09 -11.07
CA GLU A 112 -12.28 20.19 -10.10
C GLU A 112 -12.04 19.67 -8.67
N ASN A 113 -11.42 20.50 -7.82
CA ASN A 113 -11.25 20.25 -6.39
C ASN A 113 -10.63 18.88 -6.04
N ARG A 114 -9.55 18.54 -6.74
CA ARG A 114 -8.85 17.28 -6.52
C ARG A 114 -8.15 17.28 -5.16
N VAL A 115 -8.45 16.27 -4.35
CA VAL A 115 -7.88 16.10 -3.01
C VAL A 115 -7.32 14.70 -2.86
N ALA A 116 -6.07 14.60 -2.44
CA ALA A 116 -5.41 13.35 -2.10
C ALA A 116 -5.27 13.22 -0.59
N TYR A 117 -5.72 12.09 -0.06
CA TYR A 117 -5.50 11.70 1.33
C TYR A 117 -4.58 10.48 1.35
N LEU A 118 -3.37 10.66 1.88
CA LEU A 118 -2.40 9.58 2.07
C LEU A 118 -2.40 9.16 3.53
N ILE A 119 -2.61 7.88 3.78
CA ILE A 119 -2.52 7.29 5.13
C ILE A 119 -1.38 6.28 5.09
N ARG A 120 -0.24 6.63 5.68
CA ARG A 120 0.91 5.76 5.81
C ARG A 120 0.94 5.13 7.20
N ASN A 121 0.70 3.83 7.27
CA ASN A 121 0.79 3.08 8.53
C ASN A 121 2.25 2.70 8.82
N ALA A 122 3.12 3.70 8.82
CA ALA A 122 4.54 3.58 9.14
C ALA A 122 5.06 4.87 9.76
N ARG A 123 6.22 4.79 10.42
CA ARG A 123 6.97 5.95 10.88
C ARG A 123 7.76 6.55 9.73
N GLU A 124 7.99 7.86 9.80
CA GLU A 124 8.89 8.57 8.88
C GLU A 124 10.33 8.64 9.42
N ASP A 125 10.50 8.44 10.72
CA ASP A 125 11.81 8.47 11.36
C ASP A 125 12.50 7.11 11.20
N PRO A 126 13.84 7.10 10.95
CA PRO A 126 14.61 5.87 11.00
C PRO A 126 14.53 5.23 12.40
N GLU A 127 14.23 3.94 12.48
CA GLU A 127 14.34 3.19 13.72
C GLU A 127 15.73 2.60 13.85
N TRP A 128 16.42 3.01 14.91
CA TRP A 128 17.69 2.39 15.24
C TRP A 128 17.45 0.97 15.74
N ALA A 129 18.17 0.01 15.19
CA ALA A 129 18.16 -1.38 15.65
C ALA A 129 19.57 -1.93 15.61
N ASP A 130 19.92 -2.70 16.64
CA ASP A 130 21.17 -3.44 16.66
C ASP A 130 21.07 -4.63 15.70
N VAL A 131 21.98 -4.70 14.74
CA VAL A 131 21.94 -5.71 13.68
C VAL A 131 23.00 -6.78 13.98
N GLU A 132 22.56 -8.01 14.18
CA GLU A 132 23.50 -9.13 14.27
C GLU A 132 24.37 -9.20 12.98
N PRO A 133 25.73 -9.27 13.12
CA PRO A 133 26.64 -9.29 11.97
C PRO A 133 26.69 -10.68 11.32
N ARG A 134 25.52 -11.20 10.98
CA ARG A 134 25.33 -12.46 10.24
C ARG A 134 24.63 -12.19 8.92
N THR A 135 24.93 -13.01 7.91
CA THR A 135 24.42 -12.81 6.54
C THR A 135 22.91 -12.59 6.48
N LEU A 136 22.11 -13.40 7.19
CA LEU A 136 20.65 -13.26 7.19
C LEU A 136 20.18 -12.00 7.93
N GLY A 137 20.81 -11.64 9.05
CA GLY A 137 20.50 -10.41 9.79
C GLY A 137 20.80 -9.17 8.95
N ILE A 138 21.98 -9.14 8.31
CA ILE A 138 22.38 -8.05 7.42
C ILE A 138 21.44 -7.95 6.21
N ALA A 139 21.09 -9.08 5.57
CA ALA A 139 20.20 -9.11 4.42
C ALA A 139 18.78 -8.62 4.79
N GLY A 140 18.22 -9.08 5.91
CA GLY A 140 16.93 -8.63 6.42
C GLY A 140 16.92 -7.12 6.69
N ARG A 141 17.95 -6.60 7.36
CA ARG A 141 18.07 -5.15 7.63
C ARG A 141 18.23 -4.34 6.34
N ALA A 142 19.00 -4.84 5.38
CA ALA A 142 19.18 -4.18 4.08
C ALA A 142 17.85 -4.09 3.34
N ILE A 143 17.07 -5.18 3.27
CA ILE A 143 15.73 -5.19 2.66
C ILE A 143 14.81 -4.19 3.36
N SER A 144 14.76 -4.21 4.69
CA SER A 144 13.95 -3.27 5.47
C SER A 144 14.34 -1.81 5.19
N THR A 145 15.65 -1.52 5.11
CA THR A 145 16.16 -0.18 4.77
C THR A 145 15.77 0.24 3.35
N MET A 146 15.86 -0.66 2.38
CA MET A 146 15.44 -0.40 1.00
C MET A 146 13.94 -0.13 0.91
N ILE A 147 13.11 -0.91 1.61
CA ILE A 147 11.66 -0.72 1.68
C ILE A 147 11.33 0.65 2.31
N HIS A 148 11.98 1.01 3.41
CA HIS A 148 11.78 2.32 4.05
C HIS A 148 12.12 3.48 3.10
N SER A 149 13.29 3.43 2.47
CA SER A 149 13.74 4.44 1.49
C SER A 149 12.81 4.51 0.27
N SER A 150 12.30 3.36 -0.21
CA SER A 150 11.30 3.33 -1.29
C SER A 150 10.04 4.09 -0.90
N GLY A 151 9.54 3.91 0.33
CA GLY A 151 8.36 4.62 0.83
C GLY A 151 8.57 6.14 0.92
N GLU A 152 9.75 6.61 1.35
CA GLU A 152 10.08 8.04 1.35
C GLU A 152 10.09 8.60 -0.09
N ASN A 153 10.69 7.89 -1.04
CA ASN A 153 10.72 8.29 -2.45
C ASN A 153 9.32 8.32 -3.07
N ASP A 154 8.46 7.35 -2.75
CA ASP A 154 7.06 7.34 -3.19
C ASP A 154 6.30 8.55 -2.65
N LEU A 155 6.49 8.88 -1.37
CA LEU A 155 5.87 10.03 -0.74
C LEU A 155 6.27 11.34 -1.41
N LEU A 156 7.56 11.52 -1.71
CA LEU A 156 8.07 12.67 -2.43
C LEU A 156 7.50 12.73 -3.85
N ARG A 157 7.49 11.61 -4.57
CA ARG A 157 6.94 11.52 -5.92
C ARG A 157 5.46 11.91 -5.94
N ILE A 158 4.67 11.38 -5.00
CA ILE A 158 3.24 11.73 -4.89
C ILE A 158 3.06 13.20 -4.55
N TYR A 159 3.86 13.75 -3.65
CA TYR A 159 3.81 15.16 -3.29
C TYR A 159 4.08 16.06 -4.50
N PHE A 160 5.16 15.81 -5.24
CA PHE A 160 5.49 16.62 -6.42
C PHE A 160 4.47 16.45 -7.54
N THR A 161 3.94 15.24 -7.75
CA THR A 161 2.83 15.00 -8.67
C THR A 161 1.59 15.80 -8.24
N SER A 162 1.23 15.76 -6.97
CA SER A 162 0.09 16.51 -6.44
C SER A 162 0.25 18.02 -6.68
N ARG A 163 1.47 18.54 -6.50
CA ARG A 163 1.77 19.95 -6.77
C ARG A 163 1.67 20.32 -8.25
N SER A 164 2.14 19.44 -9.15
CA SER A 164 2.11 19.69 -10.60
C SER A 164 0.71 19.52 -11.20
N GLU A 165 -0.14 18.73 -10.57
CA GLU A 165 -1.50 18.41 -11.05
C GLU A 165 -2.60 19.20 -10.30
N ASP A 166 -2.21 20.16 -9.45
CA ASP A 166 -3.12 20.96 -8.61
C ASP A 166 -4.06 20.09 -7.76
N ILE A 167 -3.46 19.13 -7.05
CA ILE A 167 -4.15 18.23 -6.12
C ILE A 167 -3.83 18.67 -4.70
N ASP A 168 -4.84 18.90 -3.86
CA ASP A 168 -4.65 19.21 -2.43
C ASP A 168 -4.10 17.98 -1.71
N PHE A 169 -2.83 18.06 -1.30
CA PHE A 169 -2.10 16.97 -0.65
C PHE A 169 -2.34 16.94 0.86
N ASN A 170 -2.74 15.78 1.38
CA ASN A 170 -2.98 15.54 2.79
C ASN A 170 -2.33 14.23 3.22
N LEU A 171 -1.43 14.28 4.21
CA LEU A 171 -0.69 13.13 4.70
C LEU A 171 -0.97 12.86 6.17
N ALA A 172 -1.24 11.60 6.49
CA ALA A 172 -1.22 11.05 7.84
C ALA A 172 -0.17 9.93 7.96
N TYR A 173 0.57 9.92 9.06
CA TYR A 173 1.59 8.92 9.36
C TYR A 173 1.75 8.77 10.88
N ILE A 174 2.50 7.75 11.33
CA ILE A 174 2.79 7.54 12.75
C ILE A 174 3.85 8.56 13.20
N GLY A 175 3.44 9.52 14.04
CA GLY A 175 4.30 10.61 14.50
C GLY A 175 5.33 10.18 15.55
N LYS A 176 6.28 11.07 15.83
CA LYS A 176 7.34 10.90 16.86
C LYS A 176 6.78 10.83 18.28
N ASP A 177 5.58 11.37 18.48
CA ASP A 177 4.83 11.37 19.73
C ASP A 177 4.27 10.01 20.10
N PHE A 178 4.21 9.05 19.15
CA PHE A 178 3.91 7.66 19.46
C PHE A 178 5.19 6.91 19.81
N SER A 179 5.23 6.33 21.01
CA SER A 179 6.32 5.46 21.46
C SER A 179 5.73 4.35 22.29
N ALA A 180 5.84 3.12 21.81
CA ALA A 180 5.50 1.91 22.55
C ALA A 180 6.57 0.84 22.28
N PRO A 181 7.06 0.14 23.29
CA PRO A 181 7.99 -0.96 23.08
C PRO A 181 7.29 -2.11 22.34
N HIS A 182 8.00 -2.79 21.47
CA HIS A 182 7.54 -4.03 20.83
C HIS A 182 8.69 -5.03 20.79
N SER A 183 8.37 -6.30 20.94
CA SER A 183 9.34 -7.41 20.93
C SER A 183 9.30 -8.20 19.64
N ASP A 184 8.14 -8.22 18.96
CA ASP A 184 7.85 -9.00 17.78
C ASP A 184 7.04 -8.18 16.76
N GLU A 185 7.11 -8.58 15.48
CA GLU A 185 6.41 -7.88 14.37
C GLU A 185 4.88 -7.82 14.54
N PHE A 186 4.27 -8.77 15.27
CA PHE A 186 2.82 -8.83 15.53
C PHE A 186 2.51 -8.77 17.04
N ASP A 187 3.28 -7.99 17.79
CA ASP A 187 3.02 -7.76 19.22
C ASP A 187 1.62 -7.15 19.40
N THR A 188 0.74 -7.91 20.04
CA THR A 188 -0.67 -7.53 20.23
C THR A 188 -0.81 -6.26 21.09
N ALA A 189 0.06 -6.09 22.10
CA ALA A 189 0.01 -4.92 22.98
C ALA A 189 0.43 -3.66 22.21
N PHE A 190 1.51 -3.75 21.42
CA PHE A 190 1.95 -2.67 20.52
C PHE A 190 0.87 -2.31 19.51
N MET A 191 0.30 -3.31 18.80
CA MET A 191 -0.75 -3.06 17.80
C MET A 191 -1.99 -2.38 18.41
N LYS A 192 -2.37 -2.77 19.63
CA LYS A 192 -3.49 -2.14 20.33
C LYS A 192 -3.16 -0.70 20.73
N ALA A 193 -1.97 -0.45 21.27
CA ALA A 193 -1.53 0.89 21.63
C ALA A 193 -1.49 1.82 20.39
N LEU A 194 -1.00 1.33 19.25
CA LEU A 194 -0.97 2.06 17.99
C LEU A 194 -2.40 2.34 17.47
N PHE A 195 -3.29 1.35 17.56
CA PHE A 195 -4.69 1.55 17.19
C PHE A 195 -5.35 2.63 18.06
N ASP A 196 -5.19 2.54 19.38
CA ASP A 196 -5.78 3.50 20.32
C ASP A 196 -5.24 4.90 20.09
N TYR A 197 -3.92 5.06 19.82
CA TYR A 197 -3.30 6.33 19.44
C TYR A 197 -3.92 6.89 18.16
N ALA A 198 -3.96 6.12 17.08
CA ALA A 198 -4.51 6.56 15.80
C ALA A 198 -6.01 6.88 15.89
N TYR A 199 -6.77 6.08 16.67
CA TYR A 199 -8.18 6.30 16.90
C TYR A 199 -8.46 7.63 17.63
N GLN A 200 -7.66 7.96 18.65
CA GLN A 200 -7.80 9.24 19.36
C GLN A 200 -7.47 10.42 18.43
N GLN A 201 -6.41 10.33 17.64
CA GLN A 201 -6.07 11.34 16.65
C GLN A 201 -7.21 11.56 15.65
N GLY A 202 -7.81 10.47 15.13
CA GLY A 202 -8.93 10.54 14.20
C GLY A 202 -10.18 11.17 14.83
N ARG A 203 -10.50 10.82 16.09
CA ARG A 203 -11.65 11.38 16.80
C ARG A 203 -11.55 12.88 17.09
N GLN A 204 -10.32 13.37 17.31
CA GLN A 204 -10.06 14.79 17.57
C GLN A 204 -9.98 15.63 16.31
N GLY A 205 -10.05 15.02 15.12
CA GLY A 205 -9.81 15.68 13.85
C GLY A 205 -8.30 15.71 13.56
N TYR A 206 -7.81 14.69 12.85
CA TYR A 206 -6.39 14.57 12.52
C TYR A 206 -5.87 15.82 11.79
N GLN A 207 -4.71 16.32 12.24
CA GLN A 207 -4.05 17.48 11.64
C GLN A 207 -3.22 17.04 10.42
N TRP A 208 -3.87 16.97 9.25
CA TRP A 208 -3.28 16.55 8.00
C TRP A 208 -2.04 17.38 7.65
N LYS A 209 -0.94 16.69 7.37
CA LYS A 209 0.30 17.34 6.93
C LYS A 209 0.19 17.67 5.46
N LYS A 210 0.52 18.91 5.11
CA LYS A 210 0.47 19.42 3.73
C LYS A 210 1.80 19.29 2.99
N VAL A 211 2.85 18.86 3.70
CA VAL A 211 4.20 18.69 3.17
C VAL A 211 4.80 17.42 3.79
N PRO A 212 5.53 16.61 3.02
CA PRO A 212 6.28 15.47 3.56
C PRO A 212 7.30 15.92 4.63
N PRO A 213 7.50 15.16 5.73
CA PRO A 213 8.44 15.51 6.80
C PRO A 213 9.86 15.75 6.30
N LEU A 214 10.31 14.99 5.32
CA LEU A 214 11.65 15.13 4.73
C LEU A 214 11.90 16.53 4.13
N LEU A 215 10.87 17.21 3.67
CA LEU A 215 10.99 18.58 3.10
C LEU A 215 10.88 19.68 4.14
N VAL A 216 10.36 19.41 5.33
CA VAL A 216 10.19 20.44 6.38
C VAL A 216 11.53 20.93 6.94
N GLY A 217 12.58 20.08 6.88
CA GLY A 217 13.93 20.43 7.37
C GLY A 217 14.83 21.13 6.35
N LEU A 218 14.40 21.34 5.11
CA LEU A 218 15.23 21.91 4.03
C LEU A 218 15.07 23.45 3.89
N HIS A 219 14.27 24.07 4.73
CA HIS A 219 14.01 25.52 4.70
C HIS A 219 14.75 26.30 5.79
N HIS A 220 15.95 25.82 6.21
CA HIS A 220 16.84 26.56 7.11
C HIS A 220 18.17 26.87 6.45
#